data_243e7cc403e2a4734ab9fe72ded67346
#
_entry.id   243e7cc403e2a4734ab9fe72ded67346
#
_cell.length_a   1.000
_cell.length_b   1.000
_cell.length_c   1.000
_cell.angle_alpha   90.00
_cell.angle_beta   90.00
_cell.angle_gamma   90.00
#
_symmetry.space_group_name_H-M   'P 1'
#
loop_
_entity.id
_entity.type
_entity.pdbx_description
1 polymer ?
#
loop_
_entity_poly.entity_id
_entity_poly.type
_entity_poly.pdbx_seq_one_letter_code
_entity_poly.pdbx_strand_id
1 'polypeptide(L)'
;QTVERYCSVIDAVFKRTAEAGRELSAEEAAQAVEETVAAAGAADMPQAMRAELVKSATGATAWFRFFVGYDPSADISRVRCDVLAMNGTRDCQVDAEANLGVLERCKELEGHLTVRRYEGLNHLFQHCGTGLPDEYYNIEETFSAEALADMADWIAAREAVK
;
A
#
# COMPACT_ATOMS: atom_id res chain seq x y z
N GLN A 1 -17.47 -7.36 0.91
CA GLN A 1 -18.22 -6.54 1.92
C GLN A 1 -17.55 -6.50 3.31
N THR A 2 -17.29 -7.65 3.99
CA THR A 2 -16.69 -7.65 5.34
C THR A 2 -15.25 -7.12 5.31
N VAL A 3 -14.42 -7.60 4.38
CA VAL A 3 -13.03 -7.14 4.20
C VAL A 3 -12.99 -5.64 3.88
N GLU A 4 -13.80 -5.17 2.98
CA GLU A 4 -13.90 -3.74 2.60
C GLU A 4 -14.24 -2.86 3.81
N ARG A 5 -15.20 -3.29 4.66
CA ARG A 5 -15.53 -2.56 5.89
C ARG A 5 -14.36 -2.51 6.87
N TYR A 6 -13.63 -3.63 7.02
CA TYR A 6 -12.48 -3.66 7.91
C TYR A 6 -11.32 -2.80 7.39
N CYS A 7 -11.04 -2.84 6.09
CA CYS A 7 -10.08 -1.92 5.48
C CYS A 7 -10.47 -0.45 5.69
N SER A 8 -11.75 -0.11 5.51
CA SER A 8 -12.24 1.25 5.78
C SER A 8 -12.05 1.70 7.23
N VAL A 9 -12.19 0.78 8.22
CA VAL A 9 -11.87 1.07 9.62
C VAL A 9 -10.38 1.34 9.79
N ILE A 10 -9.53 0.49 9.24
CA ILE A 10 -8.06 0.61 9.33
C ILE A 10 -7.60 1.95 8.77
N ASP A 11 -8.03 2.28 7.56
CA ASP A 11 -7.69 3.53 6.88
C ASP A 11 -8.13 4.76 7.69
N ALA A 12 -9.35 4.75 8.21
CA ALA A 12 -9.88 5.87 8.98
C ALA A 12 -9.18 6.04 10.34
N VAL A 13 -8.79 4.95 11.02
CA VAL A 13 -7.99 5.01 12.26
C VAL A 13 -6.61 5.60 11.96
N PHE A 14 -5.94 5.15 10.92
CA PHE A 14 -4.62 5.68 10.56
C PHE A 14 -4.69 7.14 10.12
N LYS A 15 -5.71 7.54 9.36
CA LYS A 15 -5.94 8.93 8.99
C LYS A 15 -6.11 9.82 10.22
N ARG A 16 -6.94 9.42 11.19
CA ARG A 16 -7.09 10.16 12.46
C ARG A 16 -5.78 10.24 13.25
N THR A 17 -4.99 9.16 13.24
CA THR A 17 -3.67 9.12 13.90
C THR A 17 -2.70 10.12 13.24
N ALA A 18 -2.71 10.24 11.93
CA ALA A 18 -1.93 11.23 11.20
C ALA A 18 -2.38 12.67 11.47
N GLU A 19 -3.70 12.92 11.40
CA GLU A 19 -4.31 14.24 11.61
C GLU A 19 -4.10 14.78 13.04
N ALA A 20 -3.94 13.91 14.02
CA ALA A 20 -3.63 14.31 15.38
C ALA A 20 -2.30 15.06 15.53
N GLY A 21 -1.33 14.82 14.65
CA GLY A 21 0.00 15.46 14.64
C GLY A 21 0.88 15.14 15.87
N ARG A 22 0.40 14.30 16.78
CA ARG A 22 1.04 13.85 18.02
C ARG A 22 0.70 12.40 18.32
N GLU A 23 1.35 11.82 19.29
CA GLU A 23 0.97 10.51 19.81
C GLU A 23 -0.42 10.58 20.47
N LEU A 24 -1.24 9.56 20.22
CA LEU A 24 -2.52 9.40 20.89
C LEU A 24 -2.33 8.67 22.21
N SER A 25 -3.10 9.05 23.23
CA SER A 25 -3.21 8.23 24.43
C SER A 25 -3.95 6.92 24.11
N ALA A 26 -3.84 5.93 24.98
CA ALA A 26 -4.56 4.67 24.83
C ALA A 26 -6.08 4.87 24.80
N GLU A 27 -6.60 5.83 25.57
CA GLU A 27 -8.03 6.17 25.60
C GLU A 27 -8.48 6.82 24.29
N GLU A 28 -7.71 7.78 23.77
CA GLU A 28 -8.00 8.43 22.47
C GLU A 28 -7.95 7.44 21.31
N ALA A 29 -6.95 6.56 21.30
CA ALA A 29 -6.82 5.53 20.29
C ALA A 29 -7.99 4.51 20.34
N ALA A 30 -8.37 4.08 21.55
CA ALA A 30 -9.51 3.18 21.73
C ALA A 30 -10.82 3.83 21.28
N GLN A 31 -11.05 5.09 21.64
CA GLN A 31 -12.21 5.85 21.22
C GLN A 31 -12.25 5.99 19.70
N ALA A 32 -11.12 6.34 19.05
CA ALA A 32 -11.02 6.46 17.60
C ALA A 32 -11.37 5.15 16.89
N VAL A 33 -10.89 4.01 17.40
CA VAL A 33 -11.20 2.69 16.85
C VAL A 33 -12.70 2.38 16.97
N GLU A 34 -13.31 2.55 18.15
CA GLU A 34 -14.73 2.23 18.36
C GLU A 34 -15.66 3.14 17.54
N GLU A 35 -15.38 4.42 17.46
CA GLU A 35 -16.14 5.36 16.62
C GLU A 35 -16.05 5.00 15.13
N THR A 36 -14.87 4.59 14.68
CA THR A 36 -14.64 4.20 13.28
C THR A 36 -15.31 2.88 12.94
N VAL A 37 -15.25 1.90 13.86
CA VAL A 37 -15.97 0.62 13.77
C VAL A 37 -17.47 0.84 13.63
N ALA A 38 -18.03 1.73 14.47
CA ALA A 38 -19.45 2.08 14.43
C ALA A 38 -19.83 2.78 13.10
N ALA A 39 -19.04 3.74 12.66
CA ALA A 39 -19.27 4.49 11.42
C ALA A 39 -19.21 3.58 10.16
N ALA A 40 -18.31 2.61 10.14
CA ALA A 40 -18.19 1.63 9.05
C ALA A 40 -19.20 0.47 9.10
N GLY A 41 -20.05 0.41 10.14
CA GLY A 41 -20.97 -0.73 10.36
C GLY A 41 -20.21 -2.06 10.55
N ALA A 42 -18.99 -2.02 11.11
CA ALA A 42 -18.08 -3.15 11.29
C ALA A 42 -18.12 -3.72 12.72
N ALA A 43 -19.32 -3.76 13.34
CA ALA A 43 -19.50 -4.24 14.71
C ALA A 43 -19.03 -5.69 14.92
N ASP A 44 -18.98 -6.47 13.84
CA ASP A 44 -18.48 -7.85 13.79
C ASP A 44 -16.94 -7.95 13.71
N MET A 45 -16.21 -6.81 13.67
CA MET A 45 -14.74 -6.83 13.70
C MET A 45 -14.23 -7.48 14.98
N PRO A 46 -13.34 -8.50 14.88
CA PRO A 46 -12.82 -9.21 16.04
C PRO A 46 -12.13 -8.29 17.05
N GLN A 47 -12.35 -8.54 18.35
CA GLN A 47 -11.74 -7.76 19.42
C GLN A 47 -10.21 -7.74 19.37
N ALA A 48 -9.59 -8.85 18.96
CA ALA A 48 -8.13 -8.91 18.76
C ALA A 48 -7.64 -7.92 17.69
N MET A 49 -8.38 -7.77 16.59
CA MET A 49 -8.04 -6.81 15.54
C MET A 49 -8.22 -5.36 16.02
N ARG A 50 -9.26 -5.06 16.78
CA ARG A 50 -9.46 -3.73 17.40
C ARG A 50 -8.33 -3.39 18.37
N ALA A 51 -7.93 -4.34 19.21
CA ALA A 51 -6.82 -4.18 20.15
C ALA A 51 -5.49 -3.90 19.42
N GLU A 52 -5.23 -4.57 18.31
CA GLU A 52 -4.03 -4.31 17.52
C GLU A 52 -4.06 -2.93 16.83
N LEU A 53 -5.23 -2.48 16.38
CA LEU A 53 -5.39 -1.12 15.86
C LEU A 53 -5.13 -0.06 16.93
N VAL A 54 -5.65 -0.24 18.17
CA VAL A 54 -5.36 0.65 19.29
C VAL A 54 -3.87 0.72 19.56
N LYS A 55 -3.20 -0.44 19.62
CA LYS A 55 -1.76 -0.52 19.83
C LYS A 55 -0.98 0.18 18.71
N SER A 56 -1.36 -0.02 17.45
CA SER A 56 -0.73 0.61 16.30
C SER A 56 -0.92 2.13 16.32
N ALA A 57 -2.10 2.62 16.65
CA ALA A 57 -2.40 4.05 16.74
C ALA A 57 -1.66 4.73 17.90
N THR A 58 -1.57 4.06 19.06
CA THR A 58 -0.85 4.56 20.26
C THR A 58 0.66 4.56 20.04
N GLY A 59 1.22 3.54 19.37
CA GLY A 59 2.66 3.41 19.10
C GLY A 59 3.13 4.12 17.81
N ALA A 60 2.25 4.89 17.16
CA ALA A 60 2.58 5.54 15.90
C ALA A 60 3.70 6.57 16.05
N THR A 61 4.86 6.29 15.45
CA THR A 61 5.99 7.22 15.41
C THR A 61 5.68 8.47 14.58
N ALA A 62 6.46 9.54 14.74
CA ALA A 62 6.34 10.75 13.92
C ALA A 62 6.49 10.43 12.42
N TRP A 63 7.41 9.51 12.08
CA TRP A 63 7.59 9.04 10.71
C TRP A 63 6.34 8.31 10.19
N PHE A 64 5.78 7.40 10.98
CA PHE A 64 4.59 6.65 10.57
C PHE A 64 3.38 7.58 10.36
N ARG A 65 3.16 8.53 11.26
CA ARG A 65 2.08 9.53 11.11
C ARG A 65 2.27 10.38 9.85
N PHE A 66 3.51 10.80 9.56
CA PHE A 66 3.82 11.50 8.32
C PHE A 66 3.52 10.60 7.10
N PHE A 67 4.01 9.36 7.12
CA PHE A 67 3.85 8.42 6.00
C PHE A 67 2.37 8.15 5.65
N VAL A 68 1.53 7.84 6.64
CA VAL A 68 0.10 7.55 6.39
C VAL A 68 -0.74 8.78 6.04
N GLY A 69 -0.28 9.96 6.41
CA GLY A 69 -0.94 11.24 6.09
C GLY A 69 -0.40 11.91 4.82
N TYR A 70 0.65 11.35 4.22
CA TYR A 70 1.30 11.95 3.07
C TYR A 70 0.51 11.75 1.77
N ASP A 71 0.21 12.88 1.10
CA ASP A 71 -0.36 12.87 -0.25
C ASP A 71 0.74 13.10 -1.29
N PRO A 72 1.10 12.09 -2.09
CA PRO A 72 2.16 12.19 -3.08
C PRO A 72 1.78 12.98 -4.34
N SER A 73 0.53 13.39 -4.50
CA SER A 73 0.02 14.01 -5.74
C SER A 73 0.84 15.21 -6.18
N ALA A 74 1.24 16.08 -5.22
CA ALA A 74 2.05 17.27 -5.50
C ALA A 74 3.46 16.93 -6.00
N ASP A 75 4.04 15.82 -5.53
CA ASP A 75 5.38 15.40 -5.95
C ASP A 75 5.34 14.62 -7.26
N ILE A 76 4.33 13.78 -7.47
CA ILE A 76 4.09 13.10 -8.75
C ILE A 76 3.97 14.14 -9.87
N SER A 77 3.30 15.26 -9.63
CA SER A 77 3.15 16.35 -10.61
C SER A 77 4.48 17.02 -11.03
N ARG A 78 5.56 16.81 -10.27
CA ARG A 78 6.90 17.33 -10.55
C ARG A 78 7.83 16.33 -11.21
N VAL A 79 7.41 15.07 -11.34
CA VAL A 79 8.21 14.03 -12.01
C VAL A 79 8.43 14.42 -13.48
N ARG A 80 9.66 14.35 -13.94
CA ARG A 80 10.08 14.71 -15.32
C ARG A 80 10.93 13.63 -15.99
N CYS A 81 11.16 12.52 -15.28
CA CYS A 81 11.86 11.35 -15.81
C CYS A 81 10.86 10.27 -16.20
N ASP A 82 11.32 9.31 -16.98
CA ASP A 82 10.55 8.10 -17.23
C ASP A 82 10.33 7.31 -15.95
N VAL A 83 9.17 6.73 -15.82
CA VAL A 83 8.71 5.97 -14.64
C VAL A 83 8.33 4.56 -15.08
N LEU A 84 8.88 3.55 -14.43
CA LEU A 84 8.41 2.17 -14.50
C LEU A 84 7.67 1.85 -13.20
N ALA A 85 6.37 1.64 -13.30
CA ALA A 85 5.52 1.22 -12.19
C ALA A 85 5.17 -0.26 -12.34
N MET A 86 5.49 -1.04 -11.30
CA MET A 86 5.36 -2.50 -11.32
C MET A 86 4.60 -2.98 -10.10
N ASN A 87 3.73 -3.96 -10.26
CA ASN A 87 3.04 -4.62 -9.15
C ASN A 87 2.64 -6.05 -9.49
N GLY A 88 2.59 -6.91 -8.48
CA GLY A 88 2.04 -8.27 -8.60
C GLY A 88 0.52 -8.28 -8.44
N THR A 89 -0.21 -9.09 -9.20
CA THR A 89 -1.68 -9.17 -9.12
C THR A 89 -2.17 -9.87 -7.83
N ARG A 90 -1.27 -10.52 -7.10
CA ARG A 90 -1.52 -11.13 -5.78
C ARG A 90 -0.85 -10.38 -4.64
N ASP A 91 -0.45 -9.14 -4.87
CA ASP A 91 0.02 -8.27 -3.81
C ASP A 91 -1.16 -7.86 -2.91
N CYS A 92 -1.22 -8.44 -1.70
CA CYS A 92 -2.25 -8.11 -0.71
C CYS A 92 -1.82 -7.00 0.26
N GLN A 93 -0.61 -6.46 0.14
CA GLN A 93 -0.13 -5.33 0.94
C GLN A 93 -0.31 -4.01 0.21
N VAL A 94 -0.10 -4.02 -1.11
CA VAL A 94 -0.29 -2.85 -2.00
C VAL A 94 -1.11 -3.30 -3.19
N ASP A 95 -2.40 -3.00 -3.18
CA ASP A 95 -3.33 -3.40 -4.25
C ASP A 95 -2.90 -2.83 -5.60
N ALA A 96 -2.68 -3.73 -6.58
CA ALA A 96 -2.17 -3.38 -7.90
C ALA A 96 -3.11 -2.43 -8.67
N GLU A 97 -4.41 -2.71 -8.66
CA GLU A 97 -5.38 -1.93 -9.41
C GLU A 97 -5.61 -0.54 -8.80
N ALA A 98 -5.69 -0.47 -7.47
CA ALA A 98 -5.84 0.80 -6.77
C ALA A 98 -4.63 1.71 -7.01
N ASN A 99 -3.41 1.19 -6.89
CA ASN A 99 -2.19 2.00 -6.94
C ASN A 99 -1.75 2.30 -8.38
N LEU A 100 -1.61 1.30 -9.25
CA LEU A 100 -1.24 1.52 -10.64
C LEU A 100 -2.30 2.31 -11.39
N GLY A 101 -3.59 2.08 -11.11
CA GLY A 101 -4.68 2.83 -11.71
C GLY A 101 -4.68 4.33 -11.36
N VAL A 102 -4.14 4.73 -10.20
CA VAL A 102 -3.93 6.15 -9.88
C VAL A 102 -2.85 6.74 -10.77
N LEU A 103 -1.71 6.05 -10.91
CA LEU A 103 -0.62 6.51 -11.78
C LEU A 103 -1.03 6.61 -13.24
N GLU A 104 -1.78 5.63 -13.76
CA GLU A 104 -2.29 5.62 -15.15
C GLU A 104 -3.23 6.79 -15.44
N ARG A 105 -3.95 7.29 -14.43
CA ARG A 105 -4.80 8.47 -14.57
C ARG A 105 -4.08 9.80 -14.38
N CYS A 106 -2.82 9.76 -13.96
CA CYS A 106 -2.01 10.96 -13.74
C CYS A 106 -1.53 11.53 -15.08
N LYS A 107 -2.13 12.64 -15.52
CA LYS A 107 -1.81 13.28 -16.79
C LYS A 107 -0.37 13.79 -16.87
N GLU A 108 0.22 14.14 -15.75
CA GLU A 108 1.60 14.60 -15.63
C GLU A 108 2.62 13.51 -15.99
N LEU A 109 2.20 12.26 -15.93
CA LEU A 109 3.02 11.08 -16.32
C LEU A 109 2.75 10.61 -17.75
N GLU A 110 1.84 11.26 -18.49
CA GLU A 110 1.50 10.87 -19.86
C GLU A 110 2.75 10.93 -20.76
N GLY A 111 3.03 9.83 -21.46
CA GLY A 111 4.21 9.68 -22.29
C GLY A 111 5.51 9.29 -21.56
N HIS A 112 5.52 9.30 -20.23
CA HIS A 112 6.68 8.93 -19.39
C HIS A 112 6.44 7.68 -18.56
N LEU A 113 5.19 7.23 -18.40
CA LEU A 113 4.82 6.09 -17.56
C LEU A 113 4.79 4.78 -18.36
N THR A 114 5.48 3.79 -17.84
CA THR A 114 5.34 2.38 -18.23
C THR A 114 4.75 1.62 -17.05
N VAL A 115 3.63 0.94 -17.25
CA VAL A 115 2.99 0.12 -16.21
C VAL A 115 3.16 -1.35 -16.54
N ARG A 116 3.49 -2.17 -15.54
CA ARG A 116 3.57 -3.63 -15.62
C ARG A 116 2.82 -4.27 -14.46
N ARG A 117 1.92 -5.17 -14.79
CA ARG A 117 1.21 -6.04 -13.84
C ARG A 117 1.67 -7.46 -14.05
N TYR A 118 2.13 -8.12 -12.99
CA TYR A 118 2.62 -9.49 -13.06
C TYR A 118 1.62 -10.45 -12.43
N GLU A 119 1.06 -11.31 -13.28
CA GLU A 119 0.05 -12.27 -12.84
C GLU A 119 0.64 -13.26 -11.85
N GLY A 120 -0.04 -13.43 -10.70
CA GLY A 120 0.33 -14.41 -9.69
C GLY A 120 1.52 -14.05 -8.81
N LEU A 121 2.11 -12.85 -8.94
CA LEU A 121 3.18 -12.39 -8.07
C LEU A 121 2.63 -11.68 -6.82
N ASN A 122 3.31 -11.90 -5.68
CA ASN A 122 3.06 -11.23 -4.41
C ASN A 122 3.80 -9.89 -4.28
N HIS A 123 3.77 -9.29 -3.08
CA HIS A 123 4.46 -8.03 -2.76
C HIS A 123 5.99 -8.08 -2.94
N LEU A 124 6.61 -9.24 -2.81
CA LEU A 124 8.05 -9.47 -3.01
C LEU A 124 8.38 -9.86 -4.45
N PHE A 125 7.42 -9.79 -5.37
CA PHE A 125 7.55 -10.24 -6.75
C PHE A 125 7.92 -11.73 -6.86
N GLN A 126 7.37 -12.57 -5.99
CA GLN A 126 7.51 -14.03 -6.00
C GLN A 126 6.22 -14.66 -6.52
N HIS A 127 6.31 -15.75 -7.29
CA HIS A 127 5.15 -16.57 -7.61
C HIS A 127 4.58 -17.20 -6.34
N CYS A 128 3.29 -17.02 -6.12
CA CYS A 128 2.64 -17.39 -4.87
C CYS A 128 1.27 -18.04 -5.08
N GLY A 129 0.78 -18.73 -4.06
CA GLY A 129 -0.55 -19.32 -4.02
C GLY A 129 -1.62 -18.34 -3.55
N THR A 130 -1.39 -17.66 -2.45
CA THR A 130 -2.35 -16.75 -1.79
C THR A 130 -1.97 -15.28 -1.86
N GLY A 131 -0.67 -14.98 -1.90
CA GLY A 131 -0.12 -13.63 -1.79
C GLY A 131 0.02 -13.12 -0.35
N LEU A 132 -0.40 -13.91 0.65
CA LEU A 132 -0.30 -13.54 2.05
C LEU A 132 1.15 -13.58 2.55
N PRO A 133 1.53 -12.71 3.49
CA PRO A 133 2.90 -12.65 4.00
C PRO A 133 3.42 -13.92 4.70
N ASP A 134 2.53 -14.77 5.20
CA ASP A 134 2.89 -16.05 5.82
C ASP A 134 3.41 -17.10 4.81
N GLU A 135 3.11 -16.94 3.52
CA GLU A 135 3.70 -17.76 2.45
C GLU A 135 5.19 -17.46 2.20
N TYR A 136 5.64 -16.24 2.43
CA TYR A 136 6.95 -15.75 1.97
C TYR A 136 8.12 -16.63 2.40
N TYR A 137 8.06 -17.18 3.61
CA TYR A 137 9.12 -18.04 4.15
C TYR A 137 9.20 -19.43 3.51
N ASN A 138 8.16 -19.83 2.76
CA ASN A 138 8.08 -21.13 2.11
C ASN A 138 8.34 -21.05 0.59
N ILE A 139 8.54 -19.86 0.05
CA ILE A 139 8.80 -19.63 -1.37
C ILE A 139 10.32 -19.56 -1.58
N GLU A 140 10.87 -20.47 -2.37
CA GLU A 140 12.31 -20.51 -2.69
C GLU A 140 12.71 -19.39 -3.65
N GLU A 141 11.78 -18.93 -4.51
CA GLU A 141 12.03 -17.86 -5.45
C GLU A 141 12.26 -16.55 -4.69
N THR A 142 13.40 -15.91 -4.93
CA THR A 142 13.73 -14.62 -4.29
C THR A 142 13.00 -13.46 -4.97
N PHE A 143 12.94 -13.51 -6.32
CA PHE A 143 12.30 -12.50 -7.15
C PHE A 143 12.03 -13.09 -8.54
N SER A 144 10.90 -12.76 -9.17
CA SER A 144 10.57 -13.25 -10.51
C SER A 144 11.62 -12.88 -11.53
N ALA A 145 12.10 -13.88 -12.27
CA ALA A 145 13.06 -13.66 -13.36
C ALA A 145 12.48 -12.81 -14.49
N GLU A 146 11.17 -12.92 -14.75
CA GLU A 146 10.45 -12.10 -15.72
C GLU A 146 10.45 -10.62 -15.31
N ALA A 147 10.09 -10.34 -14.07
CA ALA A 147 10.07 -8.96 -13.56
C ALA A 147 11.47 -8.33 -13.55
N LEU A 148 12.52 -9.12 -13.23
CA LEU A 148 13.91 -8.67 -13.30
C LEU A 148 14.34 -8.38 -14.75
N ALA A 149 13.98 -9.24 -15.70
CA ALA A 149 14.29 -9.03 -17.11
C ALA A 149 13.61 -7.78 -17.66
N ASP A 150 12.32 -7.59 -17.36
CA ASP A 150 11.56 -6.40 -17.76
C ASP A 150 12.18 -5.11 -17.23
N MET A 151 12.62 -5.10 -15.96
CA MET A 151 13.33 -3.95 -15.39
C MET A 151 14.65 -3.66 -16.11
N ALA A 152 15.45 -4.70 -16.35
CA ALA A 152 16.74 -4.57 -17.05
C ALA A 152 16.55 -4.05 -18.48
N ASP A 153 15.61 -4.62 -19.23
CA ASP A 153 15.30 -4.21 -20.59
C ASP A 153 14.75 -2.79 -20.67
N TRP A 154 13.88 -2.43 -19.70
CA TRP A 154 13.33 -1.08 -19.62
C TRP A 154 14.43 -0.03 -19.35
N ILE A 155 15.40 -0.33 -18.48
CA ILE A 155 16.55 0.55 -18.19
C ILE A 155 17.46 0.65 -19.44
N ALA A 156 17.83 -0.49 -20.04
CA ALA A 156 18.71 -0.54 -21.20
C ALA A 156 18.15 0.23 -22.40
N ALA A 157 16.85 0.16 -22.63
CA ALA A 157 16.18 0.90 -23.70
C ALA A 157 16.31 2.42 -23.54
N ARG A 158 16.48 2.94 -22.32
CA ARG A 158 16.60 4.37 -22.04
C ARG A 158 18.04 4.87 -22.06
N GLU A 159 19.00 4.01 -21.77
CA GLU A 159 20.42 4.33 -21.94
C GLU A 159 20.83 4.45 -23.40
N ALA A 160 20.18 3.70 -24.29
CA ALA A 160 20.46 3.71 -25.73
C ALA A 160 19.97 5.01 -26.44
N VAL A 161 19.17 5.85 -25.77
CA VAL A 161 18.61 7.10 -26.34
C VAL A 161 19.44 8.33 -25.97
N LYS A 162 20.49 8.19 -25.17
CA LYS A 162 21.46 9.27 -24.87
C LYS A 162 22.60 9.26 -25.83
#